data_3d12d87819da19809b41cc1d1637c022
#
_entry.id   3d12d87819da19809b41cc1d1637c022
#
_cell.length_a   1.000
_cell.length_b   1.000
_cell.length_c   1.000
_cell.angle_alpha   90.00
_cell.angle_beta   90.00
_cell.angle_gamma   90.00
#
_symmetry.space_group_name_H-M   'P 1'
#
loop_
_entity.id
_entity.type
_entity.pdbx_description
1 polymer ?
#
loop_
_entity_poly.entity_id
_entity_poly.type
_entity_poly.pdbx_seq_one_letter_code
_entity_poly.pdbx_strand_id
1 'polypeptide(L)'
;INGPNLNLLGTREPGIYGSTTFEACLEKLRRQHPRVEIDYFQSNIEGELIDKLQQTGFSCDGIVLNAGAYTHTSIALLDCIRSLKSPVIEVHISNVHSREEFRHKSMIAPACMGVICGFGMDSYRLAVEAIMHTKEK
;
A
#
# COMPACT_ATOMS: atom_id res chain seq x y z
N ILE A 1 -1.98 -3.37 3.30
CA ILE A 1 -0.72 -3.81 3.92
C ILE A 1 0.25 -2.64 3.91
N ASN A 2 0.75 -2.27 5.07
CA ASN A 2 1.73 -1.20 5.25
C ASN A 2 3.07 -1.75 5.73
N GLY A 3 4.14 -1.26 5.14
CA GLY A 3 5.51 -1.64 5.44
C GLY A 3 6.16 -0.81 6.56
N PRO A 4 7.52 -0.78 6.57
CA PRO A 4 8.29 -0.26 7.69
C PRO A 4 8.02 1.21 7.95
N ASN A 5 8.02 1.54 9.23
CA ASN A 5 7.86 2.90 9.76
C ASN A 5 6.45 3.50 9.60
N LEU A 6 5.53 2.82 8.91
CA LEU A 6 4.17 3.33 8.71
C LEU A 6 3.30 3.18 9.96
N ASN A 7 3.76 2.44 10.95
CA ASN A 7 3.19 2.45 12.29
C ASN A 7 3.37 3.78 13.02
N LEU A 8 4.29 4.64 12.54
CA LEU A 8 4.60 5.92 13.14
C LEU A 8 3.92 7.11 12.46
N LEU A 9 2.95 6.85 11.59
CA LEU A 9 2.18 7.92 10.94
C LEU A 9 1.50 8.80 11.98
N GLY A 10 1.57 10.12 11.76
CA GLY A 10 1.09 11.11 12.70
C GLY A 10 2.16 11.65 13.64
N THR A 11 3.28 10.92 13.79
CA THR A 11 4.39 11.32 14.68
C THR A 11 5.70 11.55 13.96
N ARG A 12 5.87 10.96 12.76
CA ARG A 12 7.11 10.97 11.99
C ARG A 12 6.95 11.88 10.77
N GLU A 13 7.92 12.80 10.59
CA GLU A 13 7.99 13.69 9.41
C GLU A 13 6.63 14.25 8.97
N PRO A 14 5.93 15.03 9.84
CA PRO A 14 4.57 15.50 9.51
C PRO A 14 4.50 16.33 8.23
N GLY A 15 5.60 17.00 7.84
CA GLY A 15 5.66 17.76 6.59
C GLY A 15 5.57 16.92 5.34
N ILE A 16 5.89 15.62 5.43
CA ILE A 16 5.85 14.65 4.31
C ILE A 16 4.60 13.78 4.39
N TYR A 17 4.32 13.23 5.57
CA TYR A 17 3.28 12.20 5.77
C TYR A 17 2.00 12.74 6.41
N GLY A 18 2.00 14.01 6.87
CA GLY A 18 0.89 14.59 7.62
C GLY A 18 0.85 14.17 9.07
N SER A 19 -0.10 14.69 9.82
CA SER A 19 -0.30 14.41 11.25
C SER A 19 -1.38 13.38 11.55
N THR A 20 -2.09 12.90 10.52
CA THR A 20 -3.16 11.92 10.68
C THR A 20 -2.59 10.52 10.89
N THR A 21 -3.09 9.80 11.89
CA THR A 21 -2.70 8.41 12.12
C THR A 21 -3.33 7.49 11.08
N PHE A 22 -2.75 6.31 10.89
CA PHE A 22 -3.34 5.34 9.96
C PHE A 22 -4.66 4.77 10.49
N GLU A 23 -4.80 4.64 11.79
CA GLU A 23 -6.05 4.18 12.41
C GLU A 23 -7.22 5.09 12.04
N ALA A 24 -7.01 6.40 12.08
CA ALA A 24 -8.02 7.38 11.67
C ALA A 24 -8.33 7.28 10.17
N CYS A 25 -7.31 7.07 9.34
CA CYS A 25 -7.47 6.84 7.90
C CYS A 25 -8.29 5.57 7.64
N LEU A 26 -7.96 4.48 8.31
CA LEU A 26 -8.62 3.20 8.16
C LEU A 26 -10.11 3.27 8.54
N GLU A 27 -10.40 3.93 9.65
CA GLU A 27 -11.77 4.15 10.10
C GLU A 27 -12.58 4.93 9.05
N LYS A 28 -11.99 5.98 8.50
CA LYS A 28 -12.62 6.77 7.44
C LYS A 28 -12.85 5.95 6.19
N LEU A 29 -11.87 5.14 5.77
CA LEU A 29 -12.00 4.24 4.62
C LEU A 29 -13.16 3.28 4.80
N ARG A 30 -13.30 2.68 5.97
CA ARG A 30 -14.37 1.74 6.27
C ARG A 30 -15.74 2.41 6.23
N ARG A 31 -15.85 3.64 6.73
CA ARG A 31 -17.10 4.40 6.66
C ARG A 31 -17.47 4.77 5.24
N GLN A 32 -16.48 5.10 4.41
CA GLN A 32 -16.70 5.47 3.00
C GLN A 32 -17.07 4.27 2.14
N HIS A 33 -16.70 3.06 2.55
CA HIS A 33 -16.90 1.84 1.79
C HIS A 33 -17.59 0.77 2.63
N PRO A 34 -18.86 0.99 3.02
CA PRO A 34 -19.54 0.09 3.97
C PRO A 34 -19.79 -1.32 3.43
N ARG A 35 -19.70 -1.52 2.11
CA ARG A 35 -19.88 -2.82 1.47
C ARG A 35 -18.56 -3.55 1.26
N VAL A 36 -17.44 -2.94 1.64
CA VAL A 36 -16.10 -3.52 1.47
C VAL A 36 -15.58 -3.93 2.84
N GLU A 37 -15.18 -5.19 2.98
CA GLU A 37 -14.45 -5.65 4.15
C GLU A 37 -12.98 -5.28 3.97
N ILE A 38 -12.49 -4.39 4.83
CA ILE A 38 -11.11 -3.91 4.77
C ILE A 38 -10.34 -4.44 5.97
N ASP A 39 -9.41 -5.36 5.72
CA ASP A 39 -8.47 -5.85 6.71
C ASP A 39 -7.19 -5.03 6.64
N TYR A 40 -6.52 -4.90 7.77
CA TYR A 40 -5.29 -4.11 7.87
C TYR A 40 -4.16 -4.92 8.49
N PHE A 41 -2.98 -4.75 7.93
CA PHE A 41 -1.75 -5.34 8.46
C PHE A 41 -0.58 -4.37 8.26
N GLN A 42 0.27 -4.28 9.26
CA GLN A 42 1.50 -3.48 9.19
C GLN A 42 2.65 -4.26 9.79
N SER A 43 3.81 -4.21 9.16
CA SER A 43 5.03 -4.78 9.72
C SER A 43 6.26 -4.02 9.23
N ASN A 44 7.28 -3.96 10.07
CA ASN A 44 8.61 -3.46 9.71
C ASN A 44 9.48 -4.57 9.09
N ILE A 45 9.03 -5.81 9.12
CA ILE A 45 9.81 -6.98 8.74
C ILE A 45 9.42 -7.43 7.35
N GLU A 46 10.38 -7.43 6.42
CA GLU A 46 10.14 -7.79 5.02
C GLU A 46 9.50 -9.17 4.87
N GLY A 47 10.01 -10.17 5.60
CA GLY A 47 9.47 -11.53 5.55
C GLY A 47 8.03 -11.63 6.03
N GLU A 48 7.64 -10.82 7.00
CA GLU A 48 6.25 -10.78 7.47
C GLU A 48 5.31 -10.17 6.43
N LEU A 49 5.81 -9.20 5.67
CA LEU A 49 5.03 -8.63 4.57
C LEU A 49 4.81 -9.70 3.49
N ILE A 50 5.85 -10.46 3.16
CA ILE A 50 5.77 -11.56 2.20
C ILE A 50 4.79 -12.61 2.68
N ASP A 51 4.87 -13.04 3.93
CA ASP A 51 3.97 -14.03 4.50
C ASP A 51 2.51 -13.56 4.44
N LYS A 52 2.27 -12.29 4.76
CA LYS A 52 0.92 -11.73 4.70
C LYS A 52 0.38 -11.66 3.28
N LEU A 53 1.21 -11.26 2.32
CA LEU A 53 0.84 -11.25 0.90
C LEU A 53 0.46 -12.67 0.44
N GLN A 54 1.24 -13.67 0.77
CA GLN A 54 0.95 -15.06 0.41
C GLN A 54 -0.33 -15.57 1.08
N GLN A 55 -0.55 -15.20 2.33
CA GLN A 55 -1.72 -15.61 3.09
C GLN A 55 -3.02 -15.06 2.49
N THR A 56 -2.99 -13.83 1.98
CA THR A 56 -4.20 -13.12 1.52
C THR A 56 -4.33 -13.06 -0.01
N GLY A 57 -3.22 -13.13 -0.73
CA GLY A 57 -3.15 -12.81 -2.15
C GLY A 57 -3.73 -13.84 -3.11
N PHE A 58 -4.34 -14.91 -2.60
CA PHE A 58 -5.01 -15.92 -3.42
C PHE A 58 -6.53 -15.93 -3.24
N SER A 59 -7.05 -15.15 -2.30
CA SER A 59 -8.47 -15.21 -1.94
C SER A 59 -9.15 -13.85 -1.81
N CYS A 60 -8.42 -12.77 -1.57
CA CYS A 60 -9.03 -11.44 -1.47
C CYS A 60 -9.29 -10.82 -2.85
N ASP A 61 -10.13 -9.80 -2.89
CA ASP A 61 -10.45 -9.10 -4.14
C ASP A 61 -9.34 -8.16 -4.60
N GLY A 62 -8.49 -7.71 -3.70
CA GLY A 62 -7.36 -6.86 -4.03
C GLY A 62 -6.54 -6.50 -2.81
N ILE A 63 -5.33 -6.06 -3.04
CA ILE A 63 -4.39 -5.64 -2.00
C ILE A 63 -3.91 -4.23 -2.31
N VAL A 64 -3.99 -3.36 -1.32
CA VAL A 64 -3.37 -2.04 -1.36
C VAL A 64 -2.07 -2.15 -0.56
N LEU A 65 -0.94 -2.01 -1.25
CA LEU A 65 0.38 -2.21 -0.65
C LEU A 65 1.19 -0.92 -0.64
N ASN A 66 1.49 -0.44 0.56
CA ASN A 66 2.51 0.58 0.76
C ASN A 66 3.71 -0.09 1.43
N ALA A 67 4.66 -0.53 0.62
CA ALA A 67 5.81 -1.28 1.10
C ALA A 67 6.88 -0.39 1.78
N GLY A 68 6.64 0.92 1.86
CA GLY A 68 7.61 1.85 2.43
C GLY A 68 8.93 1.80 1.66
N ALA A 69 10.04 1.86 2.36
CA ALA A 69 11.37 1.83 1.75
C ALA A 69 11.66 0.53 0.99
N TYR A 70 11.02 -0.58 1.35
CA TYR A 70 11.20 -1.84 0.62
C TYR A 70 10.72 -1.77 -0.83
N THR A 71 9.87 -0.81 -1.17
CA THR A 71 9.48 -0.52 -2.56
C THR A 71 10.69 -0.39 -3.48
N HIS A 72 11.76 0.21 -2.97
CA HIS A 72 12.92 0.60 -3.77
C HIS A 72 14.05 -0.45 -3.75
N THR A 73 13.93 -1.48 -2.91
CA THR A 73 15.03 -2.43 -2.66
C THR A 73 14.64 -3.89 -2.76
N SER A 74 13.36 -4.23 -2.59
CA SER A 74 12.98 -5.63 -2.38
C SER A 74 12.62 -6.37 -3.66
N ILE A 75 13.57 -7.13 -4.16
CA ILE A 75 13.31 -8.12 -5.23
C ILE A 75 12.43 -9.25 -4.68
N ALA A 76 12.57 -9.58 -3.40
CA ALA A 76 11.76 -10.63 -2.78
C ALA A 76 10.27 -10.28 -2.78
N LEU A 77 9.92 -9.02 -2.52
CA LEU A 77 8.54 -8.56 -2.64
C LEU A 77 8.05 -8.59 -4.09
N LEU A 78 8.88 -8.16 -5.03
CA LEU A 78 8.56 -8.24 -6.45
C LEU A 78 8.18 -9.66 -6.86
N ASP A 79 9.02 -10.63 -6.50
CA ASP A 79 8.79 -12.03 -6.83
C ASP A 79 7.51 -12.57 -6.18
N CYS A 80 7.28 -12.19 -4.92
CA CYS A 80 6.08 -12.57 -4.19
C CYS A 80 4.82 -12.05 -4.90
N ILE A 81 4.79 -10.76 -5.24
CA ILE A 81 3.62 -10.14 -5.88
C ILE A 81 3.31 -10.83 -7.22
N ARG A 82 4.33 -11.19 -7.99
CA ARG A 82 4.16 -11.90 -9.25
C ARG A 82 3.49 -13.27 -9.11
N SER A 83 3.59 -13.89 -7.95
CA SER A 83 3.01 -15.20 -7.68
C SER A 83 1.54 -15.15 -7.26
N LEU A 84 1.03 -13.97 -6.89
CA LEU A 84 -0.31 -13.81 -6.35
C LEU A 84 -1.38 -13.81 -7.45
N LYS A 85 -2.60 -14.22 -7.07
CA LYS A 85 -3.78 -14.14 -7.95
C LYS A 85 -4.53 -12.81 -7.80
N SER A 86 -4.56 -12.27 -6.59
CA SER A 86 -5.24 -11.00 -6.32
C SER A 86 -4.44 -9.83 -6.88
N PRO A 87 -5.10 -8.82 -7.47
CA PRO A 87 -4.40 -7.63 -7.94
C PRO A 87 -3.81 -6.85 -6.78
N VAL A 88 -2.62 -6.30 -6.98
CA VAL A 88 -1.94 -5.46 -6.01
C VAL A 88 -1.79 -4.06 -6.59
N ILE A 89 -2.19 -3.04 -5.82
CA ILE A 89 -1.96 -1.64 -6.16
C ILE A 89 -0.89 -1.09 -5.22
N GLU A 90 0.19 -0.60 -5.80
CA GLU A 90 1.24 0.09 -5.05
C GLU A 90 0.77 1.49 -4.67
N VAL A 91 0.92 1.84 -3.38
CA VAL A 91 0.50 3.15 -2.87
C VAL A 91 1.67 3.81 -2.14
N HIS A 92 1.80 5.11 -2.35
CA HIS A 92 2.68 5.98 -1.58
C HIS A 92 1.92 7.23 -1.15
N ILE A 93 2.13 7.66 0.09
CA ILE A 93 1.50 8.85 0.65
C ILE A 93 2.09 10.10 -0.01
N SER A 94 3.43 10.16 -0.08
CA SER A 94 4.13 11.28 -0.72
C SER A 94 4.21 11.11 -2.23
N ASN A 95 4.45 12.22 -2.93
CA ASN A 95 4.88 12.15 -4.32
C ASN A 95 6.35 11.76 -4.35
N VAL A 96 6.63 10.48 -4.63
CA VAL A 96 7.99 9.93 -4.62
C VAL A 96 8.91 10.64 -5.62
N HIS A 97 8.36 11.21 -6.68
CA HIS A 97 9.13 11.91 -7.72
C HIS A 97 9.63 13.27 -7.26
N SER A 98 9.09 13.82 -6.18
CA SER A 98 9.56 15.07 -5.58
C SER A 98 10.53 14.83 -4.41
N ARG A 99 10.91 13.59 -4.16
CA ARG A 99 11.82 13.20 -3.08
C ARG A 99 13.19 12.82 -3.65
N GLU A 100 14.02 12.17 -2.84
CA GLU A 100 15.37 11.75 -3.23
C GLU A 100 15.32 10.81 -4.44
N GLU A 101 16.32 10.88 -5.29
CA GLU A 101 16.38 10.12 -6.54
C GLU A 101 16.23 8.62 -6.33
N PHE A 102 16.76 8.06 -5.22
CA PHE A 102 16.62 6.63 -4.95
C PHE A 102 15.18 6.18 -4.72
N ARG A 103 14.24 7.11 -4.51
CA ARG A 103 12.81 6.82 -4.37
C ARG A 103 12.05 6.87 -5.69
N HIS A 104 12.69 7.28 -6.77
CA HIS A 104 12.03 7.41 -8.07
C HIS A 104 11.80 6.06 -8.75
N LYS A 105 12.60 5.05 -8.42
CA LYS A 105 12.46 3.71 -8.98
C LYS A 105 11.77 2.78 -8.01
N SER A 106 10.70 2.12 -8.47
CA SER A 106 10.03 1.07 -7.73
C SER A 106 10.46 -0.30 -8.26
N MET A 107 10.93 -1.16 -7.38
CA MET A 107 11.23 -2.56 -7.70
C MET A 107 9.95 -3.38 -7.87
N ILE A 108 8.88 -3.01 -7.18
CA ILE A 108 7.64 -3.81 -7.15
C ILE A 108 6.60 -3.36 -8.19
N ALA A 109 6.69 -2.14 -8.70
CA ALA A 109 5.72 -1.59 -9.64
C ALA A 109 5.44 -2.49 -10.85
N PRO A 110 6.45 -3.14 -11.47
CA PRO A 110 6.20 -4.00 -12.62
C PRO A 110 5.25 -5.17 -12.35
N ALA A 111 5.13 -5.60 -11.08
CA ALA A 111 4.24 -6.69 -10.69
C ALA A 111 2.87 -6.20 -10.19
N CYS A 112 2.73 -4.90 -9.95
CA CYS A 112 1.47 -4.32 -9.48
C CYS A 112 0.54 -3.99 -10.64
N MET A 113 -0.76 -3.99 -10.37
CA MET A 113 -1.77 -3.58 -11.35
C MET A 113 -1.62 -2.09 -11.70
N GLY A 114 -1.24 -1.27 -10.73
CA GLY A 114 -1.02 0.15 -10.90
C GLY A 114 -0.33 0.77 -9.70
N VAL A 115 0.01 2.05 -9.83
CA VAL A 115 0.71 2.81 -8.79
C VAL A 115 -0.05 4.11 -8.55
N ILE A 116 -0.29 4.43 -7.28
CA ILE A 116 -0.90 5.71 -6.85
C ILE A 116 0.04 6.34 -5.84
N CYS A 117 0.47 7.56 -6.10
CA CYS A 117 1.36 8.28 -5.18
C CYS A 117 1.03 9.76 -5.15
N GLY A 118 1.32 10.41 -4.01
CA GLY A 118 1.32 11.86 -3.91
C GLY A 118 0.04 12.52 -3.43
N PHE A 119 -0.99 11.77 -3.11
CA PHE A 119 -2.28 12.33 -2.68
C PHE A 119 -2.49 12.20 -1.16
N GLY A 120 -1.40 12.08 -0.41
CA GLY A 120 -1.49 11.92 1.04
C GLY A 120 -2.23 10.64 1.42
N MET A 121 -2.96 10.67 2.50
CA MET A 121 -3.75 9.52 2.97
C MET A 121 -4.88 9.16 2.00
N ASP A 122 -5.31 10.09 1.16
CA ASP A 122 -6.34 9.82 0.15
C ASP A 122 -5.86 8.84 -0.93
N SER A 123 -4.56 8.63 -1.05
CA SER A 123 -3.99 7.62 -1.95
C SER A 123 -4.56 6.23 -1.67
N TYR A 124 -4.83 5.90 -0.42
CA TYR A 124 -5.44 4.62 -0.03
C TYR A 124 -6.88 4.51 -0.53
N ARG A 125 -7.67 5.59 -0.40
CA ARG A 125 -9.05 5.60 -0.90
C ARG A 125 -9.08 5.38 -2.41
N LEU A 126 -8.22 6.09 -3.13
CA LEU A 126 -8.12 5.94 -4.59
C LEU A 126 -7.78 4.51 -4.99
N ALA A 127 -6.92 3.84 -4.25
CA ALA A 127 -6.57 2.45 -4.51
C ALA A 127 -7.75 1.49 -4.27
N VAL A 128 -8.51 1.70 -3.20
CA VAL A 128 -9.71 0.91 -2.91
C VAL A 128 -10.74 1.10 -4.03
N GLU A 129 -10.97 2.34 -4.47
CA GLU A 129 -11.86 2.64 -5.58
C GLU A 129 -11.42 1.94 -6.87
N ALA A 130 -10.11 1.94 -7.16
CA ALA A 130 -9.59 1.27 -8.34
C ALA A 130 -9.85 -0.23 -8.31
N ILE A 131 -9.68 -0.88 -7.16
CA ILE A 131 -9.97 -2.31 -7.00
C ILE A 131 -11.45 -2.58 -7.20
N MET A 132 -12.32 -1.80 -6.56
CA MET A 132 -13.77 -1.95 -6.68
C MET A 132 -14.22 -1.82 -8.14
N HIS A 133 -13.73 -0.80 -8.84
CA HIS A 133 -14.08 -0.57 -10.24
C HIS A 133 -13.63 -1.73 -11.14
N THR A 134 -12.47 -2.32 -10.87
CA THR A 134 -11.99 -3.48 -11.61
C THR A 134 -12.89 -4.69 -11.42
N LYS A 135 -13.47 -4.87 -10.24
CA LYS A 135 -14.39 -5.98 -9.94
C LYS A 135 -15.76 -5.82 -10.62
N GLU A 136 -16.18 -4.60 -10.86
CA GLU A 136 -17.45 -4.31 -11.53
C GLU A 136 -17.42 -4.61 -13.04
N LYS A 137 -16.24 -4.73 -13.60
CA LYS A 137 -16.06 -5.11 -15.00
C LYS A 137 -16.14 -6.62 -15.16
#